data_d57bfbedb4cfe73e4b875039870f8122
#
_entry.id   d57bfbedb4cfe73e4b875039870f8122
#
_cell.length_a   1.000
_cell.length_b   1.000
_cell.length_c   1.000
_cell.angle_alpha   90.00
_cell.angle_beta   90.00
_cell.angle_gamma   90.00
#
_symmetry.space_group_name_H-M   'P 1'
#
loop_
_entity.id
_entity.type
_entity.pdbx_description
1 polymer ?
#
loop_
_entity_poly.entity_id
_entity_poly.type
_entity_poly.pdbx_seq_one_letter_code
_entity_poly.pdbx_strand_id
1 'polypeptide(L)'
;ELINKAEQKNIQIAFENLSNIKNLKIVLNKFTSNNVGYCYDSCHHINYAPDEDLLGMHGNRLMAIHLQDNGGSHNQHQLPFDGNINWDTVMEKIACTGYRGATTLEPMNWDYSHLNICQFLELAYERAKRLDYLRK
;
A
#
# COMPACT_ATOMS: atom_id res chain seq x y z
N GLU A 1 -18.63 5.22 -16.89
CA GLU A 1 -18.19 6.54 -17.39
C GLU A 1 -16.72 6.82 -17.02
N LEU A 2 -16.34 6.79 -15.71
CA LEU A 2 -14.97 7.11 -15.25
C LEU A 2 -13.91 6.23 -15.93
N ILE A 3 -14.11 4.91 -15.94
CA ILE A 3 -13.16 3.95 -16.52
C ILE A 3 -12.97 4.20 -18.03
N ASN A 4 -14.06 4.42 -18.78
CA ASN A 4 -13.94 4.73 -20.21
C ASN A 4 -13.14 6.01 -20.46
N LYS A 5 -13.27 7.02 -19.58
CA LYS A 5 -12.45 8.24 -19.66
C LYS A 5 -10.99 7.96 -19.33
N ALA A 6 -10.72 7.11 -18.34
CA ALA A 6 -9.37 6.70 -17.99
C ALA A 6 -8.69 5.96 -19.14
N GLU A 7 -9.38 5.03 -19.78
CA GLU A 7 -8.90 4.32 -20.97
C GLU A 7 -8.59 5.28 -22.12
N GLN A 8 -9.52 6.18 -22.45
CA GLN A 8 -9.33 7.19 -23.50
C GLN A 8 -8.14 8.12 -23.25
N LYS A 9 -7.80 8.36 -21.98
CA LYS A 9 -6.71 9.25 -21.56
C LYS A 9 -5.44 8.50 -21.20
N ASN A 10 -5.43 7.17 -21.28
CA ASN A 10 -4.35 6.30 -20.80
C ASN A 10 -3.96 6.58 -19.34
N ILE A 11 -4.96 6.78 -18.50
CA ILE A 11 -4.81 6.99 -17.05
C ILE A 11 -5.13 5.69 -16.33
N GLN A 12 -4.34 5.32 -15.34
CA GLN A 12 -4.61 4.20 -14.46
C GLN A 12 -5.40 4.64 -13.23
N ILE A 13 -6.32 3.78 -12.79
CA ILE A 13 -7.10 3.95 -11.56
C ILE A 13 -6.82 2.76 -10.66
N ALA A 14 -6.18 3.00 -9.51
CA ALA A 14 -5.96 1.99 -8.50
C ALA A 14 -6.96 2.15 -7.35
N PHE A 15 -7.65 1.07 -7.00
CA PHE A 15 -8.57 1.03 -5.87
C PHE A 15 -7.86 0.44 -4.65
N GLU A 16 -7.97 1.15 -3.53
CA GLU A 16 -7.30 0.81 -2.29
C GLU A 16 -8.13 -0.12 -1.40
N ASN A 17 -7.47 -0.95 -0.59
CA ASN A 17 -8.10 -1.79 0.43
C ASN A 17 -8.47 -0.95 1.67
N LEU A 18 -9.62 -0.31 1.64
CA LEU A 18 -10.20 0.43 2.76
C LEU A 18 -10.96 -0.51 3.71
N SER A 19 -11.63 0.07 4.72
CA SER A 19 -12.37 -0.65 5.76
C SER A 19 -13.40 -1.68 5.26
N ASN A 20 -13.94 -1.50 4.06
CA ASN A 20 -14.84 -2.47 3.44
C ASN A 20 -14.18 -3.19 2.26
N ILE A 21 -13.41 -4.22 2.57
CA ILE A 21 -12.68 -5.02 1.57
C ILE A 21 -13.59 -5.67 0.52
N LYS A 22 -14.87 -5.91 0.83
CA LYS A 22 -15.84 -6.46 -0.14
C LYS A 22 -16.03 -5.53 -1.33
N ASN A 23 -15.97 -4.21 -1.11
CA ASN A 23 -16.07 -3.24 -2.20
C ASN A 23 -14.91 -3.35 -3.17
N LEU A 24 -13.69 -3.52 -2.68
CA LEU A 24 -12.52 -3.76 -3.54
C LEU A 24 -12.72 -5.01 -4.41
N LYS A 25 -13.13 -6.13 -3.81
CA LYS A 25 -13.39 -7.39 -4.52
C LYS A 25 -14.45 -7.22 -5.61
N ILE A 26 -15.56 -6.50 -5.31
CA ILE A 26 -16.61 -6.21 -6.29
C ILE A 26 -16.06 -5.40 -7.46
N VAL A 27 -15.30 -4.34 -7.18
CA VAL A 27 -14.74 -3.46 -8.22
C VAL A 27 -13.77 -4.21 -9.10
N LEU A 28 -12.81 -4.92 -8.52
CA LEU A 28 -11.80 -5.66 -9.27
C LEU A 28 -12.40 -6.80 -10.10
N ASN A 29 -13.45 -7.45 -9.61
CA ASN A 29 -14.17 -8.49 -10.38
C ASN A 29 -15.03 -7.91 -11.50
N LYS A 30 -15.63 -6.74 -11.28
CA LYS A 30 -16.52 -6.10 -12.26
C LYS A 30 -15.76 -5.44 -13.41
N PHE A 31 -14.60 -4.88 -13.15
CA PHE A 31 -13.83 -4.10 -14.11
C PHE A 31 -12.51 -4.81 -14.44
N THR A 32 -12.43 -5.41 -15.61
CA THR A 32 -11.28 -6.18 -16.09
C THR A 32 -10.31 -5.37 -16.94
N SER A 33 -10.57 -4.07 -17.12
CA SER A 33 -9.69 -3.16 -17.87
C SER A 33 -8.29 -3.10 -17.26
N ASN A 34 -7.27 -3.09 -18.11
CA ASN A 34 -5.87 -2.89 -17.69
C ASN A 34 -5.61 -1.50 -17.10
N ASN A 35 -6.54 -0.56 -17.23
CA ASN A 35 -6.49 0.76 -16.61
C ASN A 35 -7.10 0.77 -15.21
N VAL A 36 -7.59 -0.37 -14.71
CA VAL A 36 -8.17 -0.52 -13.38
C VAL A 36 -7.38 -1.55 -12.60
N GLY A 37 -6.88 -1.18 -11.44
CA GLY A 37 -6.07 -2.07 -10.62
C GLY A 37 -6.22 -1.84 -9.12
N TYR A 38 -5.25 -2.34 -8.41
CA TYR A 38 -5.21 -2.42 -6.96
C TYR A 38 -4.12 -1.50 -6.40
N CYS A 39 -4.46 -0.75 -5.36
CA CYS A 39 -3.53 -0.08 -4.47
C CYS A 39 -3.49 -0.85 -3.15
N TYR A 40 -2.35 -1.43 -2.81
CA TYR A 40 -2.17 -2.13 -1.54
C TYR A 40 -1.78 -1.14 -0.45
N ASP A 41 -2.59 -1.07 0.61
CA ASP A 41 -2.28 -0.35 1.84
C ASP A 41 -1.99 -1.33 2.97
N SER A 42 -0.81 -1.23 3.57
CA SER A 42 -0.33 -2.15 4.59
C SER A 42 -1.03 -2.00 5.94
N CYS A 43 -1.33 -0.77 6.36
CA CYS A 43 -2.01 -0.48 7.62
C CYS A 43 -3.48 -0.86 7.55
N HIS A 44 -4.17 -0.52 6.46
CA HIS A 44 -5.55 -0.93 6.24
C HIS A 44 -5.69 -2.46 6.14
N HIS A 45 -4.71 -3.14 5.54
CA HIS A 45 -4.71 -4.60 5.48
C HIS A 45 -4.75 -5.20 6.90
N ILE A 46 -3.82 -4.80 7.76
CA ILE A 46 -3.76 -5.30 9.14
C ILE A 46 -5.00 -4.92 9.95
N ASN A 47 -5.54 -3.72 9.75
CA ASN A 47 -6.68 -3.24 10.52
C ASN A 47 -8.02 -3.88 10.09
N TYR A 48 -8.21 -4.17 8.80
CA TYR A 48 -9.52 -4.50 8.27
C TYR A 48 -9.64 -5.89 7.64
N ALA A 49 -8.51 -6.52 7.32
CA ALA A 49 -8.48 -7.82 6.67
C ALA A 49 -7.23 -8.65 7.04
N PRO A 50 -6.84 -8.75 8.33
CA PRO A 50 -5.57 -9.36 8.75
C PRO A 50 -5.43 -10.82 8.32
N ASP A 51 -6.54 -11.54 8.21
CA ASP A 51 -6.59 -12.97 7.87
C ASP A 51 -6.66 -13.22 6.36
N GLU A 52 -6.72 -12.17 5.52
CA GLU A 52 -6.84 -12.31 4.08
C GLU A 52 -5.49 -12.16 3.37
N ASP A 53 -5.22 -12.97 2.35
CA ASP A 53 -4.03 -12.79 1.50
C ASP A 53 -4.32 -11.85 0.32
N LEU A 54 -4.46 -10.55 0.61
CA LEU A 54 -4.84 -9.56 -0.40
C LEU A 54 -3.83 -9.46 -1.55
N LEU A 55 -2.54 -9.57 -1.27
CA LEU A 55 -1.49 -9.55 -2.31
C LEU A 55 -1.50 -10.84 -3.14
N GLY A 56 -1.74 -12.00 -2.54
CA GLY A 56 -1.90 -13.25 -3.28
C GLY A 56 -3.15 -13.25 -4.16
N MET A 57 -4.26 -12.70 -3.66
CA MET A 57 -5.54 -12.66 -4.41
C MET A 57 -5.57 -11.61 -5.53
N HIS A 58 -4.96 -10.45 -5.34
CA HIS A 58 -5.12 -9.29 -6.23
C HIS A 58 -3.80 -8.73 -6.76
N GLY A 59 -2.67 -9.31 -6.37
CA GLY A 59 -1.34 -8.80 -6.71
C GLY A 59 -1.04 -8.74 -8.21
N ASN A 60 -1.67 -9.59 -9.02
CA ASN A 60 -1.57 -9.52 -10.48
C ASN A 60 -2.16 -8.23 -11.08
N ARG A 61 -2.86 -7.45 -10.28
CA ARG A 61 -3.43 -6.14 -10.64
C ARG A 61 -2.86 -5.00 -9.80
N LEU A 62 -1.75 -5.22 -9.09
CA LEU A 62 -1.13 -4.22 -8.24
C LEU A 62 -0.54 -3.08 -9.10
N MET A 63 -1.01 -1.87 -8.86
CA MET A 63 -0.59 -0.65 -9.57
C MET A 63 0.07 0.38 -8.66
N ALA A 64 -0.26 0.37 -7.37
CA ALA A 64 0.28 1.29 -6.37
C ALA A 64 0.39 0.59 -5.01
N ILE A 65 1.23 1.15 -4.16
CA ILE A 65 1.37 0.70 -2.76
C ILE A 65 1.42 1.93 -1.85
N HIS A 66 0.75 1.85 -0.71
CA HIS A 66 0.84 2.77 0.42
C HIS A 66 1.38 1.99 1.62
N LEU A 67 2.61 2.30 2.03
CA LEU A 67 3.29 1.57 3.08
C LEU A 67 3.46 2.46 4.31
N GLN A 68 2.84 2.08 5.38
CA GLN A 68 2.96 2.63 6.72
C GLN A 68 2.76 1.52 7.74
N ASP A 69 3.28 1.72 8.94
CA ASP A 69 3.26 0.75 10.01
C ASP A 69 2.13 0.99 11.02
N ASN A 70 1.90 -0.01 11.86
CA ASN A 70 0.89 0.03 12.92
C ASN A 70 1.39 -0.77 14.13
N GLY A 71 1.42 -0.11 15.30
CA GLY A 71 1.84 -0.70 16.57
C GLY A 71 0.75 -1.46 17.33
N GLY A 72 -0.44 -1.65 16.72
CA GLY A 72 -1.56 -2.41 17.32
C GLY A 72 -2.74 -1.55 17.78
N SER A 73 -2.68 -0.24 17.63
CA SER A 73 -3.87 0.62 17.74
C SER A 73 -4.42 0.95 16.36
N HIS A 74 -5.66 1.46 16.33
CA HIS A 74 -6.35 1.69 15.07
C HIS A 74 -5.70 2.80 14.25
N ASN A 75 -5.30 2.48 13.03
CA ASN A 75 -4.93 3.43 11.96
C ASN A 75 -3.83 4.44 12.34
N GLN A 76 -2.70 3.96 12.87
CA GLN A 76 -1.62 4.82 13.38
C GLN A 76 -0.80 5.51 12.29
N HIS A 77 -0.68 4.93 11.11
CA HIS A 77 0.16 5.47 10.02
C HIS A 77 1.59 5.81 10.46
N GLN A 78 2.25 4.90 11.16
CA GLN A 78 3.64 5.06 11.59
C GLN A 78 4.60 4.86 10.42
N LEU A 79 5.83 5.34 10.58
CA LEU A 79 6.90 4.99 9.64
C LEU A 79 7.16 3.47 9.66
N PRO A 80 7.49 2.86 8.52
CA PRO A 80 7.85 1.45 8.46
C PRO A 80 8.95 1.10 9.48
N PHE A 81 8.80 -0.06 10.14
CA PHE A 81 9.64 -0.61 11.21
C PHE A 81 9.45 0.03 12.61
N ASP A 82 8.50 0.92 12.79
CA ASP A 82 8.16 1.49 14.10
C ASP A 82 6.91 0.83 14.72
N GLY A 83 6.21 -0.03 13.97
CA GLY A 83 5.07 -0.83 14.41
C GLY A 83 5.33 -2.33 14.41
N ASN A 84 4.28 -3.12 14.15
CA ASN A 84 4.28 -4.57 14.27
C ASN A 84 4.19 -5.30 12.92
N ILE A 85 4.22 -4.59 11.79
CA ILE A 85 4.14 -5.22 10.47
C ILE A 85 5.42 -6.02 10.19
N ASN A 86 5.26 -7.27 9.77
CA ASN A 86 6.38 -8.07 9.28
C ASN A 86 6.74 -7.64 7.86
N TRP A 87 7.68 -6.71 7.75
CA TRP A 87 8.09 -6.12 6.49
C TRP A 87 8.80 -7.11 5.54
N ASP A 88 9.51 -8.09 6.07
CA ASP A 88 10.12 -9.13 5.22
C ASP A 88 9.03 -9.88 4.45
N THR A 89 7.97 -10.32 5.15
CA THR A 89 6.84 -11.00 4.53
C THR A 89 6.07 -10.11 3.56
N VAL A 90 5.79 -8.85 3.92
CA VAL A 90 5.03 -7.93 3.05
C VAL A 90 5.81 -7.62 1.78
N MET A 91 7.11 -7.31 1.89
CA MET A 91 7.93 -6.96 0.73
C MET A 91 8.20 -8.15 -0.17
N GLU A 92 8.37 -9.36 0.38
CA GLU A 92 8.44 -10.60 -0.39
C GLU A 92 7.16 -10.82 -1.22
N LYS A 93 5.98 -10.68 -0.59
CA LYS A 93 4.70 -10.80 -1.30
C LYS A 93 4.55 -9.75 -2.39
N ILE A 94 4.93 -8.49 -2.14
CA ILE A 94 4.94 -7.43 -3.17
C ILE A 94 5.89 -7.81 -4.33
N ALA A 95 7.08 -8.31 -4.03
CA ALA A 95 8.02 -8.76 -5.06
C ALA A 95 7.42 -9.89 -5.93
N CYS A 96 6.73 -10.86 -5.32
CA CYS A 96 6.05 -11.96 -6.01
C CYS A 96 4.93 -11.49 -6.96
N THR A 97 4.34 -10.30 -6.75
CA THR A 97 3.33 -9.75 -7.67
C THR A 97 3.94 -9.28 -9.00
N GLY A 98 5.24 -9.08 -9.06
CA GLY A 98 5.92 -8.46 -10.19
C GLY A 98 5.81 -6.93 -10.24
N TYR A 99 5.29 -6.28 -9.18
CA TYR A 99 5.18 -4.82 -9.09
C TYR A 99 6.54 -4.13 -9.27
N ARG A 100 6.59 -3.12 -10.16
CA ARG A 100 7.80 -2.36 -10.51
C ARG A 100 7.68 -0.85 -10.21
N GLY A 101 6.57 -0.45 -9.59
CA GLY A 101 6.38 0.94 -9.19
C GLY A 101 7.23 1.38 -8.00
N ALA A 102 7.11 2.63 -7.63
CA ALA A 102 7.83 3.22 -6.50
C ALA A 102 7.38 2.61 -5.16
N THR A 103 8.29 2.54 -4.20
CA THR A 103 7.97 2.27 -2.80
C THR A 103 7.42 3.55 -2.17
N THR A 104 6.10 3.67 -2.16
CA THR A 104 5.40 4.84 -1.67
C THR A 104 5.04 4.67 -0.21
N LEU A 105 5.45 5.62 0.64
CA LEU A 105 5.08 5.66 2.05
C LEU A 105 3.88 6.60 2.26
N GLU A 106 3.04 6.29 3.24
CA GLU A 106 1.91 7.12 3.66
C GLU A 106 1.87 7.33 5.19
N PRO A 107 2.99 7.64 5.86
CA PRO A 107 2.99 7.87 7.30
C PRO A 107 2.44 9.25 7.64
N MET A 108 1.88 9.36 8.83
CA MET A 108 1.52 10.63 9.45
C MET A 108 2.58 11.03 10.48
N ASN A 109 2.69 12.33 10.74
CA ASN A 109 3.68 12.86 11.70
C ASN A 109 3.20 12.86 13.16
N TRP A 110 2.10 12.21 13.47
CA TRP A 110 1.46 12.26 14.80
C TRP A 110 2.38 11.82 15.94
N ASP A 111 3.12 10.73 15.73
CA ASP A 111 4.05 10.18 16.69
C ASP A 111 5.46 10.80 16.60
N TYR A 112 5.68 11.74 15.66
CA TYR A 112 6.99 12.31 15.31
C TYR A 112 7.08 13.82 15.56
N SER A 113 6.26 14.35 16.48
CA SER A 113 6.24 15.79 16.82
C SER A 113 7.57 16.34 17.37
N HIS A 114 8.46 15.45 17.80
CA HIS A 114 9.81 15.77 18.24
C HIS A 114 10.81 16.01 17.08
N LEU A 115 10.43 15.66 15.84
CA LEU A 115 11.22 15.86 14.62
C LEU A 115 10.77 17.11 13.88
N ASN A 116 11.71 17.86 13.32
CA ASN A 116 11.37 18.85 12.32
C ASN A 116 11.07 18.18 10.96
N ILE A 117 10.52 18.94 10.01
CA ILE A 117 10.09 18.38 8.71
C ILE A 117 11.23 17.72 7.94
N CYS A 118 12.43 18.29 7.95
CA CYS A 118 13.58 17.73 7.23
C CYS A 118 13.99 16.39 7.86
N GLN A 119 14.08 16.33 9.19
CA GLN A 119 14.41 15.11 9.92
C GLN A 119 13.36 14.00 9.68
N PHE A 120 12.07 14.35 9.67
CA PHE A 120 11.01 13.39 9.39
C PHE A 120 11.12 12.84 7.95
N LEU A 121 11.35 13.70 6.97
CA LEU A 121 11.48 13.29 5.56
C LEU A 121 12.76 12.46 5.31
N GLU A 122 13.87 12.81 5.96
CA GLU A 122 15.11 12.02 5.90
C GLU A 122 14.88 10.62 6.47
N LEU A 123 14.24 10.52 7.65
CA LEU A 123 13.92 9.25 8.27
C LEU A 123 12.97 8.42 7.38
N ALA A 124 11.92 9.03 6.84
CA ALA A 124 11.00 8.37 5.92
C ALA A 124 11.71 7.82 4.67
N TYR A 125 12.62 8.62 4.10
CA TYR A 125 13.42 8.19 2.94
C TYR A 125 14.32 6.98 3.26
N GLU A 126 14.99 6.98 4.41
CA GLU A 126 15.81 5.83 4.83
C GLU A 126 14.97 4.57 5.06
N ARG A 127 13.74 4.72 5.60
CA ARG A 127 12.81 3.61 5.74
C ARG A 127 12.34 3.08 4.38
N ALA A 128 12.05 3.95 3.42
CA ALA A 128 11.72 3.54 2.05
C ALA A 128 12.86 2.77 1.38
N LYS A 129 14.09 3.23 1.51
CA LYS A 129 15.28 2.52 0.99
C LYS A 129 15.45 1.13 1.62
N ARG A 130 15.20 1.01 2.92
CA ARG A 130 15.26 -0.27 3.61
C ARG A 130 14.19 -1.23 3.09
N LEU A 131 12.96 -0.75 2.83
CA LEU A 131 11.91 -1.56 2.20
C LEU A 131 12.29 -1.99 0.78
N ASP A 132 12.83 -1.08 -0.04
CA ASP A 132 13.30 -1.42 -1.39
C ASP A 132 14.38 -2.51 -1.37
N TYR A 133 15.26 -2.51 -0.36
CA TYR A 133 16.26 -3.56 -0.19
C TYR A 133 15.61 -4.93 0.10
N LEU A 134 14.49 -4.97 0.83
CA LEU A 134 13.74 -6.20 1.12
C LEU A 134 12.93 -6.71 -0.09
N ARG A 135 12.60 -5.83 -1.04
CA ARG A 135 11.84 -6.16 -2.25
C ARG A 135 12.74 -6.79 -3.34
N LYS A 136 13.41 -7.90 -3.05
CA LYS A 136 14.33 -8.56 -4.00
C LYS A 136 13.66 -9.68 -4.78
#